data_91649ce154781c324f0515ad00fa8087
#
_entry.id   91649ce154781c324f0515ad00fa8087
#
_cell.length_a   1.000
_cell.length_b   1.000
_cell.length_c   1.000
_cell.angle_alpha   90.00
_cell.angle_beta   90.00
_cell.angle_gamma   90.00
#
_symmetry.space_group_name_H-M   'P 1'
#
loop_
_entity.id
_entity.type
_entity.pdbx_description
1 polymer ?
#
loop_
_entity_poly.entity_id
_entity_poly.type
_entity_poly.pdbx_seq_one_letter_code
_entity_poly.pdbx_strand_id
1 'polypeptide(L)'
;MSNNKSAPLLINGWAIFAHPQFLAQIEALAQQVEVLREKDPIGYVNKNANKRLAATIKLAFDVIPQDPTRPEYRQGNTLGEHYKHWLRVKFLQQYRLFFRYHAPSKVIVLAWVNDENTKRAYESGDDAYRVFKKMLASGHPPDDWAQLLFDAKSVGERLQSGVASVKRLG
;
A
#
# COMPACT_ATOMS: atom_id res chain seq x y z
N MET A 1 -27.82 -19.82 1.80
CA MET A 1 -27.15 -18.72 1.68
C MET A 1 -25.73 -18.90 1.51
N SER A 2 -25.26 -18.71 0.42
CA SER A 2 -23.87 -18.80 0.19
C SER A 2 -23.16 -17.65 0.86
N ASN A 3 -22.42 -17.96 1.84
CA ASN A 3 -21.41 -17.07 2.30
C ASN A 3 -20.32 -17.04 1.23
N ASN A 4 -20.59 -16.38 0.13
CA ASN A 4 -19.56 -16.12 -0.83
C ASN A 4 -18.63 -15.05 -0.28
N LYS A 5 -17.94 -15.42 0.78
CA LYS A 5 -16.72 -14.71 1.09
C LYS A 5 -15.76 -15.13 0.03
N SER A 6 -15.46 -14.23 -0.90
CA SER A 6 -14.43 -14.46 -1.87
C SER A 6 -13.17 -14.92 -1.13
N ALA A 7 -12.48 -15.91 -1.67
CA ALA A 7 -11.21 -16.36 -1.14
C ALA A 7 -10.26 -15.16 -1.06
N PRO A 8 -9.40 -15.07 -0.03
CA PRO A 8 -8.44 -13.99 0.05
C PRO A 8 -7.50 -14.00 -1.17
N LEU A 9 -7.00 -12.82 -1.52
CA LEU A 9 -6.01 -12.69 -2.58
C LEU A 9 -4.72 -13.36 -2.14
N LEU A 10 -4.33 -14.44 -2.80
CA LEU A 10 -3.12 -15.20 -2.47
C LEU A 10 -2.05 -14.95 -3.52
N ILE A 11 -0.87 -14.54 -3.08
CA ILE A 11 0.29 -14.35 -3.94
C ILE A 11 1.49 -14.98 -3.26
N ASN A 12 2.11 -15.93 -3.93
CA ASN A 12 3.26 -16.67 -3.40
C ASN A 12 3.01 -17.27 -2.00
N GLY A 13 1.79 -17.72 -1.76
CA GLY A 13 1.42 -18.32 -0.48
C GLY A 13 1.05 -17.33 0.62
N TRP A 14 1.11 -16.02 0.33
CA TRP A 14 0.73 -14.97 1.27
C TRP A 14 -0.66 -14.45 0.96
N ALA A 15 -1.50 -14.32 1.99
CA ALA A 15 -2.80 -13.65 1.86
C ALA A 15 -2.57 -12.14 1.95
N ILE A 16 -3.01 -11.40 0.94
CA ILE A 16 -2.78 -9.97 0.83
C ILE A 16 -4.04 -9.22 1.19
N PHE A 17 -3.93 -8.31 2.15
CA PHE A 17 -5.00 -7.40 2.54
C PHE A 17 -4.49 -5.96 2.49
N ALA A 18 -5.40 -5.02 2.33
CA ALA A 18 -5.07 -3.60 2.35
C ALA A 18 -5.97 -2.90 3.36
N HIS A 19 -5.38 -2.04 4.18
CA HIS A 19 -6.17 -1.16 5.03
C HIS A 19 -7.05 -0.27 4.15
N PRO A 20 -8.28 0.09 4.58
CA PRO A 20 -9.16 0.94 3.79
C PRO A 20 -8.52 2.23 3.28
N GLN A 21 -7.61 2.84 4.07
CA GLN A 21 -6.90 4.04 3.66
C GLN A 21 -6.01 3.79 2.43
N PHE A 22 -5.26 2.67 2.44
CA PHE A 22 -4.41 2.33 1.30
C PHE A 22 -5.26 2.04 0.06
N LEU A 23 -6.33 1.30 0.23
CA LEU A 23 -7.22 0.98 -0.88
C LEU A 23 -7.83 2.24 -1.49
N ALA A 24 -8.27 3.19 -0.66
CA ALA A 24 -8.78 4.47 -1.14
C ALA A 24 -7.71 5.25 -1.92
N GLN A 25 -6.46 5.19 -1.48
CA GLN A 25 -5.36 5.83 -2.20
C GLN A 25 -5.16 5.23 -3.59
N ILE A 26 -5.20 3.90 -3.70
CA ILE A 26 -5.05 3.20 -4.98
C ILE A 26 -6.23 3.51 -5.90
N GLU A 27 -7.43 3.50 -5.37
CA GLU A 27 -8.64 3.83 -6.15
C GLU A 27 -8.59 5.25 -6.71
N ALA A 28 -8.20 6.22 -5.87
CA ALA A 28 -8.08 7.61 -6.29
C ALA A 28 -6.99 7.78 -7.36
N LEU A 29 -5.87 7.12 -7.17
CA LEU A 29 -4.76 7.20 -8.13
C LEU A 29 -5.14 6.53 -9.46
N ALA A 30 -5.83 5.39 -9.42
CA ALA A 30 -6.32 4.72 -10.62
C ALA A 30 -7.30 5.60 -11.39
N GLN A 31 -8.19 6.30 -10.70
CA GLN A 31 -9.12 7.24 -11.31
C GLN A 31 -8.37 8.38 -11.98
N GLN A 32 -7.36 8.91 -11.34
CA GLN A 32 -6.52 9.97 -11.91
C GLN A 32 -5.81 9.49 -13.18
N VAL A 33 -5.28 8.28 -13.17
CA VAL A 33 -4.61 7.69 -14.35
C VAL A 33 -5.61 7.49 -15.49
N GLU A 34 -6.83 7.07 -15.19
CA GLU A 34 -7.86 6.86 -16.20
C GLU A 34 -8.23 8.17 -16.91
N VAL A 35 -8.35 9.26 -16.16
CA VAL A 35 -8.59 10.59 -16.73
C VAL A 35 -7.43 11.01 -17.64
N LEU A 36 -6.20 10.78 -17.21
CA LEU A 36 -5.01 11.08 -18.02
C LEU A 36 -4.99 10.25 -19.31
N ARG A 37 -5.34 8.97 -19.23
CA ARG A 37 -5.40 8.08 -20.37
C ARG A 37 -6.43 8.53 -21.40
N GLU A 38 -7.59 9.01 -20.96
CA GLU A 38 -8.61 9.54 -21.85
C GLU A 38 -8.14 10.80 -22.59
N LYS A 39 -7.40 11.66 -21.89
CA LYS A 39 -6.88 12.90 -22.47
C LYS A 39 -5.72 12.67 -23.43
N ASP A 40 -4.85 11.71 -23.14
CA ASP A 40 -3.66 11.41 -23.92
C ASP A 40 -3.38 9.92 -23.88
N PRO A 41 -4.05 9.14 -24.75
CA PRO A 41 -3.93 7.67 -24.71
C PRO A 41 -2.52 7.12 -24.94
N ILE A 42 -1.65 7.91 -25.53
CA ILE A 42 -0.26 7.48 -25.80
C ILE A 42 0.69 7.99 -24.73
N GLY A 43 0.58 9.27 -24.39
CA GLY A 43 1.55 9.91 -23.50
C GLY A 43 1.30 9.70 -22.01
N TYR A 44 0.13 9.21 -21.61
CA TYR A 44 -0.20 9.08 -20.19
C TYR A 44 0.77 8.17 -19.42
N VAL A 45 1.38 7.20 -20.12
CA VAL A 45 2.32 6.26 -19.49
C VAL A 45 3.54 6.96 -18.90
N ASN A 46 3.88 8.14 -19.40
CA ASN A 46 5.02 8.92 -18.90
C ASN A 46 4.65 9.90 -17.79
N LYS A 47 3.37 10.00 -17.45
CA LYS A 47 2.92 10.88 -16.38
C LYS A 47 3.24 10.29 -15.01
N ASN A 48 3.55 11.16 -14.06
CA ASN A 48 3.95 10.74 -12.71
C ASN A 48 2.88 9.87 -12.02
N ALA A 49 1.61 10.21 -12.18
CA ALA A 49 0.52 9.43 -11.60
C ALA A 49 0.53 7.98 -12.08
N ASN A 50 0.75 7.76 -13.38
CA ASN A 50 0.83 6.40 -13.92
C ASN A 50 2.06 5.65 -13.40
N LYS A 51 3.21 6.32 -13.34
CA LYS A 51 4.43 5.71 -12.81
C LYS A 51 4.27 5.32 -11.35
N ARG A 52 3.64 6.17 -10.55
CA ARG A 52 3.38 5.89 -9.14
C ARG A 52 2.42 4.72 -8.98
N LEU A 53 1.34 4.69 -9.74
CA LEU A 53 0.38 3.60 -9.69
C LEU A 53 1.04 2.27 -10.07
N ALA A 54 1.73 2.24 -11.19
CA ALA A 54 2.41 1.04 -11.68
C ALA A 54 3.44 0.51 -10.67
N ALA A 55 4.25 1.41 -10.10
CA ALA A 55 5.26 1.03 -9.11
C ALA A 55 4.60 0.50 -7.82
N THR A 56 3.56 1.18 -7.34
CA THR A 56 2.87 0.76 -6.12
C THR A 56 2.22 -0.62 -6.28
N ILE A 57 1.54 -0.84 -7.40
CA ILE A 57 0.90 -2.13 -7.68
C ILE A 57 1.94 -3.25 -7.79
N LYS A 58 3.03 -2.99 -8.48
CA LYS A 58 4.11 -3.98 -8.61
C LYS A 58 4.72 -4.34 -7.25
N LEU A 59 5.00 -3.34 -6.42
CA LEU A 59 5.56 -3.59 -5.09
C LEU A 59 4.58 -4.34 -4.21
N ALA A 60 3.34 -3.90 -4.17
CA ALA A 60 2.33 -4.46 -3.27
C ALA A 60 1.95 -5.89 -3.62
N PHE A 61 1.81 -6.21 -4.92
CA PHE A 61 1.22 -7.45 -5.38
C PHE A 61 2.18 -8.38 -6.12
N ASP A 62 3.44 -8.03 -6.21
CA ASP A 62 4.45 -8.86 -6.82
C ASP A 62 5.72 -8.94 -5.95
N VAL A 63 6.36 -7.80 -5.69
CA VAL A 63 7.67 -7.76 -5.06
C VAL A 63 7.61 -8.13 -3.57
N ILE A 64 6.75 -7.46 -2.80
CA ILE A 64 6.63 -7.73 -1.36
C ILE A 64 6.23 -9.18 -1.09
N PRO A 65 5.22 -9.75 -1.80
CA PRO A 65 4.83 -11.14 -1.54
C PRO A 65 5.88 -12.19 -1.86
N GLN A 66 6.92 -11.86 -2.59
CA GLN A 66 8.02 -12.80 -2.82
C GLN A 66 8.75 -13.11 -1.51
N ASP A 67 8.97 -12.09 -0.68
CA ASP A 67 9.53 -12.26 0.66
C ASP A 67 9.33 -10.98 1.46
N PRO A 68 8.25 -10.86 2.24
CA PRO A 68 8.02 -9.65 3.03
C PRO A 68 8.97 -9.51 4.22
N THR A 69 9.76 -10.53 4.52
CA THR A 69 10.68 -10.53 5.66
C THR A 69 12.05 -9.95 5.34
N ARG A 70 12.29 -9.49 4.12
CA ARG A 70 13.60 -8.98 3.73
C ARG A 70 14.08 -7.88 4.67
N PRO A 71 15.37 -7.94 5.10
CA PRO A 71 15.92 -6.93 6.03
C PRO A 71 15.83 -5.49 5.50
N GLU A 72 15.89 -5.31 4.19
CA GLU A 72 15.81 -3.98 3.56
C GLU A 72 14.47 -3.28 3.78
N TYR A 73 13.42 -4.03 4.16
CA TYR A 73 12.11 -3.44 4.46
C TYR A 73 12.04 -2.87 5.88
N ARG A 74 13.02 -3.16 6.72
CA ARG A 74 13.06 -2.64 8.08
C ARG A 74 13.39 -1.15 8.05
N GLN A 75 12.66 -0.39 8.85
CA GLN A 75 12.84 1.06 8.86
C GLN A 75 13.72 1.56 10.02
N GLY A 76 14.22 0.67 10.87
CA GLY A 76 15.03 1.06 12.02
C GLY A 76 14.24 1.89 13.02
N ASN A 77 14.78 3.07 13.38
CA ASN A 77 14.16 3.96 14.36
C ASN A 77 13.41 5.16 13.75
N THR A 78 13.18 5.14 12.44
CA THR A 78 12.55 6.30 11.78
C THR A 78 11.15 6.60 12.30
N LEU A 79 10.42 5.57 12.79
CA LEU A 79 9.10 5.73 13.42
C LEU A 79 9.17 5.67 14.96
N GLY A 80 10.37 5.50 15.54
CA GLY A 80 10.58 5.33 16.97
C GLY A 80 10.50 3.87 17.42
N GLU A 81 10.87 3.64 18.69
CA GLU A 81 10.98 2.28 19.25
C GLU A 81 9.67 1.50 19.24
N HIS A 82 8.54 2.18 19.43
CA HIS A 82 7.24 1.52 19.55
C HIS A 82 6.71 0.98 18.22
N TYR A 83 7.29 1.41 17.08
CA TYR A 83 6.75 1.10 15.76
C TYR A 83 7.73 0.33 14.87
N LYS A 84 8.72 -0.34 15.46
CA LYS A 84 9.72 -1.11 14.71
C LYS A 84 9.13 -2.26 13.90
N HIS A 85 7.96 -2.74 14.26
CA HIS A 85 7.27 -3.80 13.56
C HIS A 85 6.64 -3.33 12.24
N TRP A 86 6.59 -2.02 12.00
CA TRP A 86 6.17 -1.48 10.72
C TRP A 86 7.34 -1.54 9.74
N LEU A 87 7.03 -1.93 8.51
CA LEU A 87 8.00 -2.10 7.44
C LEU A 87 7.68 -1.12 6.34
N ARG A 88 8.66 -0.84 5.49
CA ARG A 88 8.44 0.04 4.35
C ARG A 88 9.27 -0.37 3.16
N VAL A 89 8.74 -0.10 1.96
CA VAL A 89 9.48 -0.18 0.71
C VAL A 89 9.70 1.24 0.19
N LYS A 90 10.95 1.55 -0.17
CA LYS A 90 11.29 2.82 -0.82
C LYS A 90 11.14 2.66 -2.33
N PHE A 91 10.54 3.65 -2.98
CA PHE A 91 10.44 3.63 -4.43
C PHE A 91 10.36 5.03 -5.01
N LEU A 92 10.75 5.18 -6.29
CA LEU A 92 10.78 6.46 -6.98
C LEU A 92 11.40 7.58 -6.12
N GLN A 93 12.43 7.23 -5.36
CA GLN A 93 13.22 8.09 -4.48
C GLN A 93 12.48 8.66 -3.27
N GLN A 94 11.31 9.24 -3.45
CA GLN A 94 10.63 10.01 -2.41
C GLN A 94 9.37 9.35 -1.84
N TYR A 95 9.04 8.16 -2.29
CA TYR A 95 7.85 7.45 -1.85
C TYR A 95 8.20 6.28 -0.95
N ARG A 96 7.32 6.04 0.02
CA ARG A 96 7.44 4.96 1.00
C ARG A 96 6.10 4.26 1.11
N LEU A 97 6.08 2.95 0.88
CA LEU A 97 4.90 2.11 1.09
C LEU A 97 5.08 1.39 2.42
N PHE A 98 4.19 1.64 3.37
CA PHE A 98 4.23 1.02 4.69
C PHE A 98 3.32 -0.19 4.75
N PHE A 99 3.82 -1.27 5.35
CA PHE A 99 3.09 -2.52 5.48
C PHE A 99 3.52 -3.28 6.71
N ARG A 100 2.73 -4.30 7.06
CA ARG A 100 3.07 -5.28 8.10
C ARG A 100 2.80 -6.68 7.58
N TYR A 101 3.40 -7.67 8.22
CA TYR A 101 3.11 -9.06 7.93
C TYR A 101 3.08 -9.87 9.24
N HIS A 102 2.42 -11.01 9.17
CA HIS A 102 2.41 -12.01 10.23
C HIS A 102 2.84 -13.33 9.61
N ALA A 103 4.05 -13.79 9.93
CA ALA A 103 4.65 -14.94 9.28
C ALA A 103 3.92 -16.26 9.57
N PRO A 104 3.50 -16.55 10.82
CA PRO A 104 2.81 -17.82 11.09
C PRO A 104 1.53 -18.00 10.30
N SER A 105 0.75 -16.95 10.08
CA SER A 105 -0.48 -17.03 9.30
C SER A 105 -0.29 -16.71 7.83
N LYS A 106 0.91 -16.28 7.42
CA LYS A 106 1.21 -15.89 6.05
C LYS A 106 0.28 -14.79 5.55
N VAL A 107 0.18 -13.71 6.30
CA VAL A 107 -0.68 -12.55 5.99
C VAL A 107 0.16 -11.30 5.84
N ILE A 108 -0.12 -10.51 4.80
CA ILE A 108 0.45 -9.18 4.59
C ILE A 108 -0.67 -8.16 4.60
N VAL A 109 -0.49 -7.04 5.32
CA VAL A 109 -1.42 -5.91 5.30
C VAL A 109 -0.68 -4.68 4.79
N LEU A 110 -1.15 -4.15 3.66
CA LEU A 110 -0.66 -2.91 3.07
C LEU A 110 -1.40 -1.75 3.74
N ALA A 111 -0.68 -0.76 4.25
CA ALA A 111 -1.29 0.23 5.13
C ALA A 111 -1.39 1.63 4.56
N TRP A 112 -0.33 2.14 3.93
CA TRP A 112 -0.32 3.53 3.48
C TRP A 112 0.89 3.81 2.60
N VAL A 113 0.72 4.74 1.68
CA VAL A 113 1.82 5.28 0.87
C VAL A 113 1.72 6.81 0.90
N ASN A 114 2.85 7.50 1.01
CA ASN A 114 2.82 8.96 0.96
C ASN A 114 2.49 9.45 -0.47
N ASP A 115 1.97 10.66 -0.56
CA ASP A 115 1.47 11.22 -1.82
C ASP A 115 2.32 12.42 -2.29
N GLU A 116 1.88 13.04 -3.39
CA GLU A 116 2.55 14.22 -3.93
C GLU A 116 2.60 15.40 -2.96
N ASN A 117 1.57 15.56 -2.13
CA ASN A 117 1.51 16.67 -1.18
C ASN A 117 2.51 16.47 -0.04
N THR A 118 2.63 15.27 0.48
CA THR A 118 3.62 14.94 1.51
C THR A 118 5.03 14.96 0.96
N LYS A 119 5.23 14.61 -0.31
CA LYS A 119 6.51 14.70 -0.99
C LYS A 119 7.12 16.10 -0.94
N ARG A 120 6.32 17.15 -1.07
CA ARG A 120 6.81 18.51 -1.06
C ARG A 120 7.37 18.96 0.28
N ALA A 121 6.85 18.44 1.36
CA ALA A 121 7.32 18.74 2.71
C ALA A 121 8.61 17.98 3.01
N TYR A 122 9.01 17.10 2.13
CA TYR A 122 9.95 16.06 2.42
C TYR A 122 11.23 16.05 1.68
N GLU A 123 11.80 17.17 1.43
CA GLU A 123 13.10 17.25 0.78
C GLU A 123 14.17 16.44 1.52
N SER A 124 13.99 16.22 2.83
CA SER A 124 14.88 15.41 3.66
C SER A 124 14.53 13.93 3.69
N GLY A 125 13.36 13.53 3.16
CA GLY A 125 12.87 12.16 3.23
C GLY A 125 12.30 11.75 4.58
N ASP A 126 12.35 12.63 5.60
CA ASP A 126 11.91 12.28 6.96
C ASP A 126 10.44 12.52 7.21
N ASP A 127 9.80 13.38 6.43
CA ASP A 127 8.41 13.77 6.69
C ASP A 127 7.40 12.64 6.46
N ALA A 128 7.64 11.72 5.51
CA ALA A 128 6.78 10.55 5.32
C ALA A 128 6.65 9.76 6.61
N TYR A 129 7.76 9.57 7.29
CA TYR A 129 7.78 8.89 8.57
C TYR A 129 7.07 9.70 9.65
N ARG A 130 7.25 11.01 9.64
CA ARG A 130 6.60 11.91 10.59
C ARG A 130 5.09 11.90 10.42
N VAL A 131 4.62 11.96 9.19
CA VAL A 131 3.19 11.89 8.88
C VAL A 131 2.62 10.54 9.29
N PHE A 132 3.29 9.45 8.91
CA PHE A 132 2.81 8.12 9.26
C PHE A 132 2.80 7.88 10.76
N LYS A 133 3.80 8.36 11.47
CA LYS A 133 3.84 8.28 12.93
C LYS A 133 2.64 8.99 13.57
N LYS A 134 2.28 10.17 13.07
CA LYS A 134 1.10 10.89 13.55
C LYS A 134 -0.19 10.11 13.25
N MET A 135 -0.26 9.48 12.09
CA MET A 135 -1.40 8.65 11.73
C MET A 135 -1.54 7.48 12.71
N LEU A 136 -0.45 6.80 13.01
CA LEU A 136 -0.45 5.71 13.97
C LEU A 136 -0.87 6.19 15.37
N ALA A 137 -0.38 7.35 15.79
CA ALA A 137 -0.74 7.93 17.08
C ALA A 137 -2.24 8.26 17.16
N SER A 138 -2.86 8.60 16.04
CA SER A 138 -4.31 8.87 15.98
C SER A 138 -5.15 7.62 15.77
N GLY A 139 -4.52 6.45 15.57
CA GLY A 139 -5.22 5.18 15.36
C GLY A 139 -5.68 4.92 13.92
N HIS A 140 -5.17 5.68 12.94
CA HIS A 140 -5.58 5.58 11.54
C HIS A 140 -4.35 5.52 10.61
N PRO A 141 -3.81 4.33 10.30
CA PRO A 141 -4.28 2.99 10.62
C PRO A 141 -4.01 2.61 12.07
N PRO A 142 -4.76 1.65 12.63
CA PRO A 142 -4.48 1.17 13.98
C PRO A 142 -3.14 0.43 14.02
N ASP A 143 -2.42 0.59 15.11
CA ASP A 143 -1.16 -0.13 15.32
C ASP A 143 -1.39 -1.56 15.81
N ASP A 144 -2.49 -1.81 16.51
CA ASP A 144 -2.85 -3.14 16.96
C ASP A 144 -3.07 -4.08 15.77
N TRP A 145 -2.37 -5.21 15.76
CA TRP A 145 -2.44 -6.15 14.63
C TRP A 145 -3.85 -6.68 14.38
N ALA A 146 -4.55 -7.09 15.45
CA ALA A 146 -5.89 -7.65 15.30
C ALA A 146 -6.85 -6.63 14.70
N GLN A 147 -6.79 -5.38 15.14
CA GLN A 147 -7.65 -4.32 14.62
C GLN A 147 -7.27 -3.96 13.19
N LEU A 148 -5.98 -3.86 12.91
CA LEU A 148 -5.47 -3.58 11.56
C LEU A 148 -5.98 -4.63 10.57
N LEU A 149 -5.85 -5.91 10.92
CA LEU A 149 -6.29 -7.01 10.07
C LEU A 149 -7.81 -7.03 9.92
N PHE A 150 -8.55 -6.78 11.00
CA PHE A 150 -10.01 -6.70 10.97
C PHE A 150 -10.46 -5.63 9.97
N ASP A 151 -9.88 -4.43 10.06
CA ASP A 151 -10.22 -3.32 9.16
C ASP A 151 -9.90 -3.68 7.70
N ALA A 152 -8.75 -4.31 7.46
CA ALA A 152 -8.32 -4.69 6.12
C ALA A 152 -9.22 -5.79 5.52
N LYS A 153 -9.64 -6.76 6.34
CA LYS A 153 -10.53 -7.83 5.87
C LYS A 153 -11.90 -7.29 5.46
N SER A 154 -12.36 -6.21 6.08
CA SER A 154 -13.67 -5.62 5.78
C SER A 154 -13.78 -5.12 4.34
N VAL A 155 -12.65 -4.86 3.67
CA VAL A 155 -12.60 -4.35 2.30
C VAL A 155 -11.95 -5.34 1.33
N GLY A 156 -11.90 -6.63 1.68
CA GLY A 156 -11.22 -7.65 0.88
C GLY A 156 -11.75 -7.79 -0.53
N GLU A 157 -13.07 -7.80 -0.71
CA GLU A 157 -13.67 -7.90 -2.04
C GLU A 157 -13.38 -6.67 -2.89
N ARG A 158 -13.46 -5.49 -2.27
CA ARG A 158 -13.16 -4.23 -2.93
C ARG A 158 -11.70 -4.19 -3.37
N LEU A 159 -10.78 -4.73 -2.55
CA LEU A 159 -9.38 -4.84 -2.91
C LEU A 159 -9.20 -5.70 -4.18
N GLN A 160 -9.82 -6.86 -4.24
CA GLN A 160 -9.70 -7.74 -5.40
C GLN A 160 -10.24 -7.09 -6.68
N SER A 161 -11.37 -6.41 -6.58
CA SER A 161 -11.95 -5.68 -7.71
C SER A 161 -11.04 -4.54 -8.16
N GLY A 162 -10.45 -3.80 -7.21
CA GLY A 162 -9.54 -2.71 -7.49
C GLY A 162 -8.27 -3.18 -8.20
N VAL A 163 -7.68 -4.28 -7.74
CA VAL A 163 -6.48 -4.86 -8.36
C VAL A 163 -6.77 -5.31 -9.79
N ALA A 164 -7.90 -5.98 -10.02
CA ALA A 164 -8.29 -6.41 -11.35
C ALA A 164 -8.50 -5.22 -12.29
N SER A 165 -9.12 -4.15 -11.80
CA SER A 165 -9.35 -2.92 -12.55
C SER A 165 -8.03 -2.24 -12.95
N VAL A 166 -7.09 -2.13 -12.03
CA VAL A 166 -5.79 -1.51 -12.29
C VAL A 166 -4.97 -2.31 -13.31
N LYS A 167 -5.02 -3.64 -13.24
CA LYS A 167 -4.31 -4.48 -14.21
C LYS A 167 -4.79 -4.26 -15.63
N ARG A 168 -6.05 -3.85 -15.81
CA ARG A 168 -6.58 -3.53 -17.14
C ARG A 168 -6.08 -2.18 -17.68
N LEU A 169 -5.59 -1.29 -16.81
CA LEU A 169 -5.02 -0.01 -17.23
C LEU A 169 -3.61 -0.15 -17.80
N GLY A 170 -2.89 -1.19 -17.42
CA GLY A 170 -1.56 -1.49 -17.93
C GLY A 170 -1.64 -2.27 -19.23
#